data_c9165a6d2ade0f6891426246c877b73a
#
_entry.id   c9165a6d2ade0f6891426246c877b73a
#
_cell.length_a   1.000
_cell.length_b   1.000
_cell.length_c   1.000
_cell.angle_alpha   90.00
_cell.angle_beta   90.00
_cell.angle_gamma   90.00
#
_symmetry.space_group_name_H-M   'P 1'
#
loop_
_entity.id
_entity.type
_entity.pdbx_description
1 polymer ?
#
loop_
_entity_poly.entity_id
_entity_poly.type
_entity_poly.pdbx_seq_one_letter_code
_entity_poly.pdbx_strand_id
1 'polypeptide(L)'
;FTWQGELQGRADGRFTYRVHGEASAPFLRNRLGLCVLHPIRETAGQPAVLEHVDGTIVPTSFPDEIDPGMPFMQMRALSHEVAPGLRATVRMTGETFETEDHRNWSDASYKHYCTPISLPFPVAVEPGDVIEQEISLTLSGSESRVAASTSPDEPMTITISDREVPMPGLGIQLDTDGHVLSPDEITRLRALHLNHVRVTVTPRHSPADLERMLVQTHAIGAPTLVVLDGADPGAFMSFHGDLRIREWLAFDAQVKVADPRRVRFAEQVLGAMVGGGTYLYFTELNRARPAASDLMAFSVNPQVHASDDQSVMQNAMTQGVIARNARDLYPDSRLVISPITLRPRFNPNATMPELDVSSTPLPSRVDARQCLPFAAAWTALSIKAIAESGCIDAVTYFEATGWEGLMERTGGSPQPKDFASTPGEPFPVYHLLAALAGATTVRPCMSSEPDAVDALIVDGTAFVINATEQAQSVLIAGRTVDLDPYAIVTIPVGGPA
;
A
#
# COMPACT_ATOMS: atom_id res chain seq x y z
N PHE A 1 -12.24 29.79 -6.71
CA PHE A 1 -11.59 29.96 -5.42
C PHE A 1 -10.16 30.46 -5.63
N THR A 2 -9.81 31.60 -5.06
CA THR A 2 -8.44 32.15 -5.05
C THR A 2 -7.86 31.99 -3.66
N TRP A 3 -6.56 31.70 -3.56
CA TRP A 3 -5.92 31.57 -2.27
C TRP A 3 -4.47 32.08 -2.33
N GLN A 4 -3.98 32.51 -1.18
CA GLN A 4 -2.60 32.95 -0.96
C GLN A 4 -2.05 32.22 0.25
N GLY A 5 -0.85 31.64 0.13
CA GLY A 5 -0.10 31.02 1.20
C GLY A 5 1.13 31.87 1.56
N GLU A 6 1.40 32.02 2.86
CA GLU A 6 2.59 32.67 3.39
C GLU A 6 3.36 31.70 4.29
N LEU A 7 4.62 31.45 3.96
CA LEU A 7 5.56 30.65 4.75
C LEU A 7 6.56 31.57 5.43
N GLN A 8 6.69 31.47 6.76
CA GLN A 8 7.65 32.24 7.54
C GLN A 8 8.46 31.34 8.47
N GLY A 9 9.78 31.30 8.27
CA GLY A 9 10.75 30.75 9.22
C GLY A 9 11.40 31.84 10.05
N ARG A 10 11.61 31.60 11.36
CA ARG A 10 12.26 32.51 12.30
C ARG A 10 13.49 31.86 12.92
N ALA A 11 14.46 32.69 13.31
CA ALA A 11 15.71 32.25 13.94
C ALA A 11 15.50 31.59 15.33
N ASP A 12 14.34 31.78 15.96
CA ASP A 12 13.95 31.17 17.23
C ASP A 12 13.41 29.74 17.07
N GLY A 13 13.48 29.15 15.84
CA GLY A 13 12.99 27.81 15.55
C GLY A 13 11.49 27.76 15.29
N ARG A 14 10.80 28.88 15.18
CA ARG A 14 9.38 28.93 14.81
C ARG A 14 9.24 28.90 13.28
N PHE A 15 8.36 28.04 12.80
CA PHE A 15 7.89 28.02 11.42
C PHE A 15 6.37 28.23 11.40
N THR A 16 5.88 29.06 10.47
CA THR A 16 4.44 29.36 10.35
C THR A 16 4.03 29.25 8.89
N TYR A 17 2.91 28.60 8.64
CA TYR A 17 2.23 28.58 7.34
C TYR A 17 0.80 29.10 7.50
N ARG A 18 0.49 30.20 6.82
CA ARG A 18 -0.83 30.82 6.77
C ARG A 18 -1.42 30.68 5.40
N VAL A 19 -2.73 30.43 5.35
CA VAL A 19 -3.50 30.45 4.11
C VAL A 19 -4.70 31.39 4.31
N HIS A 20 -4.85 32.27 3.35
CA HIS A 20 -6.06 33.08 3.15
C HIS A 20 -6.66 32.70 1.80
N GLY A 21 -7.93 32.30 1.77
CA GLY A 21 -8.63 31.92 0.56
C GLY A 21 -10.01 32.56 0.50
N GLU A 22 -10.44 32.97 -0.71
CA GLU A 22 -11.74 33.57 -0.97
C GLU A 22 -12.43 32.84 -2.13
N ALA A 23 -13.71 32.53 -1.94
CA ALA A 23 -14.54 31.93 -2.96
C ALA A 23 -14.94 32.96 -4.01
N SER A 24 -14.62 32.73 -5.27
CA SER A 24 -15.01 33.57 -6.42
C SER A 24 -16.27 33.10 -7.12
N ALA A 25 -16.74 31.89 -6.85
CA ALA A 25 -17.95 31.27 -7.39
C ALA A 25 -18.52 30.27 -6.36
N PRO A 26 -19.84 29.96 -6.41
CA PRO A 26 -20.41 28.99 -5.52
C PRO A 26 -19.89 27.56 -5.84
N PHE A 27 -19.62 26.76 -4.83
CA PHE A 27 -19.28 25.34 -4.98
C PHE A 27 -19.63 24.55 -3.69
N LEU A 28 -19.61 23.22 -3.81
CA LEU A 28 -19.78 22.33 -2.68
C LEU A 28 -18.40 21.82 -2.23
N ARG A 29 -18.12 21.89 -0.92
CA ARG A 29 -16.92 21.30 -0.33
C ARG A 29 -17.26 20.13 0.60
N ASN A 30 -16.45 19.12 0.62
CA ASN A 30 -16.42 18.16 1.70
C ASN A 30 -15.48 18.68 2.80
N ARG A 31 -14.25 18.99 2.42
CA ARG A 31 -13.21 19.57 3.28
C ARG A 31 -12.43 20.61 2.51
N LEU A 32 -11.92 21.60 3.21
CA LEU A 32 -11.07 22.63 2.62
C LEU A 32 -10.17 23.20 3.71
N GLY A 33 -8.86 22.93 3.60
CA GLY A 33 -7.93 23.44 4.59
C GLY A 33 -6.55 22.81 4.54
N LEU A 34 -5.74 23.19 5.52
CA LEU A 34 -4.39 22.69 5.70
C LEU A 34 -4.38 21.28 6.31
N CYS A 35 -3.31 20.55 6.06
CA CYS A 35 -3.02 19.31 6.75
C CYS A 35 -1.55 19.27 7.21
N VAL A 36 -1.27 18.43 8.21
CA VAL A 36 0.07 18.12 8.69
C VAL A 36 0.25 16.62 8.73
N LEU A 37 1.35 16.13 8.17
CA LEU A 37 1.72 14.72 8.21
C LEU A 37 2.81 14.49 9.27
N HIS A 38 2.65 13.43 10.05
CA HIS A 38 3.68 12.94 10.97
C HIS A 38 4.16 11.57 10.47
N PRO A 39 5.47 11.34 10.32
CA PRO A 39 6.01 10.08 9.83
C PRO A 39 5.77 8.94 10.84
N ILE A 40 5.37 7.77 10.36
CA ILE A 40 5.05 6.62 11.21
C ILE A 40 6.27 6.10 11.96
N ARG A 41 7.42 5.98 11.28
CA ARG A 41 8.62 5.36 11.84
C ARG A 41 9.07 6.02 13.14
N GLU A 42 9.03 7.35 13.19
CA GLU A 42 9.51 8.16 14.31
C GLU A 42 8.44 8.42 15.37
N THR A 43 7.15 8.20 15.03
CA THR A 43 6.05 8.63 15.92
C THR A 43 5.17 7.50 16.44
N ALA A 44 5.03 6.37 15.75
CA ALA A 44 4.17 5.27 16.21
C ALA A 44 4.56 4.80 17.61
N GLY A 45 3.58 4.71 18.51
CA GLY A 45 3.75 4.35 19.92
C GLY A 45 4.38 5.44 20.80
N GLN A 46 4.87 6.55 20.23
CA GLN A 46 5.56 7.58 20.99
C GLN A 46 4.61 8.45 21.81
N PRO A 47 5.03 8.89 23.02
CA PRO A 47 4.26 9.79 23.87
C PRO A 47 4.03 11.14 23.19
N ALA A 48 2.83 11.68 23.35
CA ALA A 48 2.44 12.99 22.87
C ALA A 48 1.62 13.76 23.93
N VAL A 49 1.43 15.04 23.71
CA VAL A 49 0.52 15.88 24.50
C VAL A 49 -0.44 16.57 23.55
N LEU A 50 -1.72 16.32 23.72
CA LEU A 50 -2.79 16.90 22.92
C LEU A 50 -3.40 18.10 23.66
N GLU A 51 -3.55 19.24 22.99
CA GLU A 51 -4.36 20.36 23.40
C GLU A 51 -5.63 20.39 22.55
N HIS A 52 -6.77 20.34 23.21
CA HIS A 52 -8.09 20.44 22.57
C HIS A 52 -8.49 21.89 22.29
N VAL A 53 -9.53 22.06 21.47
CA VAL A 53 -10.07 23.41 21.12
C VAL A 53 -10.62 24.17 22.33
N ASP A 54 -11.05 23.52 23.39
CA ASP A 54 -11.50 24.11 24.65
C ASP A 54 -10.35 24.48 25.61
N GLY A 55 -9.10 24.21 25.23
CA GLY A 55 -7.90 24.46 26.03
C GLY A 55 -7.54 23.32 27.00
N THR A 56 -8.28 22.23 27.04
CA THR A 56 -7.91 21.04 27.81
C THR A 56 -6.64 20.42 27.26
N ILE A 57 -5.69 20.11 28.15
CA ILE A 57 -4.40 19.47 27.78
C ILE A 57 -4.38 18.04 28.32
N VAL A 58 -4.16 17.06 27.44
CA VAL A 58 -4.20 15.64 27.78
C VAL A 58 -2.91 14.95 27.33
N PRO A 59 -2.21 14.25 28.26
CA PRO A 59 -1.16 13.31 27.86
C PRO A 59 -1.75 12.16 27.04
N THR A 60 -1.09 11.79 25.95
CA THR A 60 -1.51 10.75 25.03
C THR A 60 -0.31 10.07 24.39
N SER A 61 -0.54 9.20 23.41
CA SER A 61 0.49 8.64 22.54
C SER A 61 -0.05 8.47 21.14
N PHE A 62 0.83 8.52 20.14
CA PHE A 62 0.45 8.04 18.81
C PHE A 62 0.11 6.54 18.89
N PRO A 63 -0.94 6.06 18.19
CA PRO A 63 -1.27 4.64 18.18
C PRO A 63 -0.11 3.79 17.66
N ASP A 64 0.24 2.71 18.34
CA ASP A 64 1.18 1.72 17.80
C ASP A 64 0.48 0.82 16.78
N GLU A 65 -0.67 0.25 17.17
CA GLU A 65 -1.58 -0.44 16.26
C GLU A 65 -2.36 0.55 15.39
N ILE A 66 -2.82 0.09 14.23
CA ILE A 66 -3.56 0.95 13.29
C ILE A 66 -4.95 1.27 13.86
N ASP A 67 -5.18 2.52 14.21
CA ASP A 67 -6.47 2.98 14.73
C ASP A 67 -7.51 3.00 13.59
N PRO A 68 -8.64 2.27 13.70
CA PRO A 68 -9.69 2.30 12.69
C PRO A 68 -10.48 3.60 12.64
N GLY A 69 -10.39 4.42 13.69
CA GLY A 69 -11.12 5.68 13.88
C GLY A 69 -10.27 6.91 13.68
N MET A 70 -10.46 7.87 14.57
CA MET A 70 -9.73 9.13 14.64
C MET A 70 -8.99 9.19 15.99
N PRO A 71 -7.68 8.88 16.02
CA PRO A 71 -6.92 8.79 17.27
C PRO A 71 -6.90 10.09 18.07
N PHE A 72 -6.90 11.24 17.39
CA PHE A 72 -6.97 12.55 18.05
C PHE A 72 -8.09 13.38 17.43
N MET A 73 -8.95 13.92 18.28
CA MET A 73 -10.13 14.70 17.89
C MET A 73 -10.15 16.06 18.56
N GLN A 74 -10.86 17.03 17.96
CA GLN A 74 -11.03 18.39 18.49
C GLN A 74 -9.70 19.06 18.84
N MET A 75 -8.74 18.92 17.94
CA MET A 75 -7.36 19.33 18.14
C MET A 75 -7.15 20.82 17.93
N ARG A 76 -6.32 21.41 18.80
CA ARG A 76 -5.72 22.73 18.64
C ARG A 76 -4.20 22.65 18.50
N ALA A 77 -3.56 21.76 19.27
CA ALA A 77 -2.13 21.52 19.13
C ALA A 77 -1.76 20.09 19.54
N LEU A 78 -0.67 19.60 18.97
CA LEU A 78 -0.02 18.34 19.36
C LEU A 78 1.46 18.60 19.58
N SER A 79 2.00 18.07 20.70
CA SER A 79 3.42 18.15 21.04
C SER A 79 3.99 16.78 21.27
N HIS A 80 5.15 16.48 20.69
CA HIS A 80 5.89 15.24 20.95
C HIS A 80 7.41 15.47 20.89
N GLU A 81 8.19 14.56 21.42
CA GLU A 81 9.63 14.59 21.33
C GLU A 81 10.06 14.14 19.94
N VAL A 82 10.93 14.90 19.27
CA VAL A 82 11.44 14.63 17.92
C VAL A 82 12.93 14.26 17.92
N ALA A 83 13.62 14.59 19.01
CA ALA A 83 14.97 14.14 19.31
C ALA A 83 15.15 14.20 20.84
N PRO A 84 16.14 13.51 21.46
CA PRO A 84 16.36 13.53 22.90
C PRO A 84 16.46 14.94 23.46
N GLY A 85 15.48 15.34 24.30
CA GLY A 85 15.38 16.66 24.90
C GLY A 85 14.86 17.77 23.98
N LEU A 86 14.48 17.46 22.74
CA LEU A 86 13.91 18.40 21.79
C LEU A 86 12.44 18.04 21.50
N ARG A 87 11.52 18.94 21.79
CA ARG A 87 10.09 18.78 21.57
C ARG A 87 9.60 19.68 20.46
N ALA A 88 8.86 19.09 19.52
CA ALA A 88 8.09 19.81 18.50
C ALA A 88 6.65 20.01 18.99
N THR A 89 6.11 21.21 18.74
CA THR A 89 4.68 21.51 18.95
C THR A 89 4.11 22.07 17.66
N VAL A 90 3.12 21.35 17.12
CA VAL A 90 2.32 21.81 15.98
C VAL A 90 1.02 22.38 16.51
N ARG A 91 0.74 23.66 16.22
CA ARG A 91 -0.50 24.35 16.58
C ARG A 91 -1.25 24.75 15.33
N MET A 92 -2.56 24.54 15.36
CA MET A 92 -3.48 24.75 14.24
C MET A 92 -4.57 25.72 14.65
N THR A 93 -4.90 26.71 13.80
CA THR A 93 -5.94 27.71 14.03
C THR A 93 -6.79 27.93 12.78
N GLY A 94 -7.97 28.54 12.97
CA GLY A 94 -8.90 28.86 11.88
C GLY A 94 -9.95 27.76 11.62
N GLU A 95 -9.73 26.54 12.14
CA GLU A 95 -10.66 25.41 12.03
C GLU A 95 -10.39 24.43 13.17
N THR A 96 -11.31 23.47 13.37
CA THR A 96 -11.09 22.31 14.23
C THR A 96 -10.39 21.20 13.42
N PHE A 97 -9.37 20.58 14.03
CA PHE A 97 -8.60 19.51 13.40
C PHE A 97 -8.86 18.17 14.10
N GLU A 98 -8.66 17.11 13.36
CA GLU A 98 -8.64 15.74 13.84
C GLU A 98 -7.53 14.95 13.13
N THR A 99 -7.22 13.75 13.61
CA THR A 99 -6.17 12.91 13.06
C THR A 99 -6.74 11.66 12.43
N GLU A 100 -6.32 11.33 11.23
CA GLU A 100 -6.52 10.04 10.60
C GLU A 100 -5.22 9.24 10.66
N ASP A 101 -5.31 7.96 11.01
CA ASP A 101 -4.21 7.01 10.87
C ASP A 101 -4.17 6.52 9.42
N HIS A 102 -3.29 7.10 8.64
CA HIS A 102 -3.16 6.84 7.22
C HIS A 102 -2.67 5.42 6.89
N ARG A 103 -2.14 4.67 7.88
CA ARG A 103 -1.80 3.27 7.67
C ARG A 103 -3.01 2.42 7.27
N ASN A 104 -4.22 2.83 7.65
CA ASN A 104 -5.46 2.24 7.13
C ASN A 104 -5.51 2.21 5.59
N TRP A 105 -4.84 3.16 4.94
CA TRP A 105 -4.78 3.35 3.50
C TRP A 105 -3.42 2.98 2.90
N SER A 106 -2.55 2.36 3.68
CA SER A 106 -1.18 1.99 3.34
C SER A 106 -0.17 3.15 3.25
N ASP A 107 -0.50 4.35 3.73
CA ASP A 107 0.44 5.48 3.76
C ASP A 107 1.25 5.49 5.06
N ALA A 108 2.51 5.96 4.99
CA ALA A 108 3.44 5.98 6.10
C ALA A 108 3.32 7.24 6.97
N SER A 109 2.09 7.67 7.29
CA SER A 109 1.87 8.89 8.07
C SER A 109 0.64 8.85 8.97
N TYR A 110 0.64 9.68 10.03
CA TYR A 110 -0.58 10.21 10.64
C TYR A 110 -0.87 11.57 10.01
N LYS A 111 -2.14 11.84 9.66
CA LYS A 111 -2.56 13.09 9.06
C LYS A 111 -3.48 13.86 9.98
N HIS A 112 -3.03 15.02 10.44
CA HIS A 112 -3.92 16.02 11.03
C HIS A 112 -4.55 16.83 9.91
N TYR A 113 -5.87 16.96 9.91
CA TYR A 113 -6.62 17.64 8.85
C TYR A 113 -7.86 18.34 9.41
N CYS A 114 -8.45 19.20 8.62
CA CYS A 114 -9.74 19.86 8.83
C CYS A 114 -10.55 19.81 7.54
N THR A 115 -11.87 19.87 7.57
CA THR A 115 -12.84 19.89 8.62
C THR A 115 -13.10 18.48 9.14
N PRO A 116 -13.45 18.29 10.44
CA PRO A 116 -13.75 16.96 11.00
C PRO A 116 -14.77 16.15 10.19
N ILE A 117 -14.54 14.84 10.05
CA ILE A 117 -15.41 13.95 9.26
C ILE A 117 -16.81 13.81 9.84
N SER A 118 -16.94 14.04 11.16
CA SER A 118 -18.22 13.98 11.87
C SER A 118 -19.16 15.16 11.54
N LEU A 119 -18.62 16.25 10.96
CA LEU A 119 -19.43 17.39 10.57
C LEU A 119 -20.10 17.14 9.21
N PRO A 120 -21.32 17.72 9.02
CA PRO A 120 -22.06 17.52 7.78
C PRO A 120 -21.30 17.93 6.53
N PHE A 121 -21.44 17.13 5.45
CA PHE A 121 -20.92 17.44 4.13
C PHE A 121 -21.87 16.89 3.04
N PRO A 122 -21.89 17.42 1.81
CA PRO A 122 -21.14 18.60 1.38
C PRO A 122 -21.67 19.90 1.97
N VAL A 123 -20.80 20.90 2.14
CA VAL A 123 -21.15 22.25 2.60
C VAL A 123 -21.10 23.21 1.41
N ALA A 124 -22.14 24.02 1.25
CA ALA A 124 -22.16 25.08 0.25
C ALA A 124 -21.19 26.19 0.67
N VAL A 125 -20.41 26.65 -0.31
CA VAL A 125 -19.53 27.82 -0.20
C VAL A 125 -20.01 28.84 -1.20
N GLU A 126 -20.28 30.08 -0.72
CA GLU A 126 -20.81 31.15 -1.53
C GLU A 126 -19.69 32.15 -1.95
N PRO A 127 -19.88 32.89 -3.04
CA PRO A 127 -18.92 33.94 -3.42
C PRO A 127 -18.70 34.96 -2.29
N GLY A 128 -17.43 35.21 -1.97
CA GLY A 128 -17.05 36.08 -0.86
C GLY A 128 -16.83 35.38 0.48
N ASP A 129 -17.15 34.07 0.59
CA ASP A 129 -16.76 33.30 1.75
C ASP A 129 -15.24 33.21 1.87
N VAL A 130 -14.73 33.50 3.07
CA VAL A 130 -13.29 33.55 3.38
C VAL A 130 -12.91 32.38 4.27
N ILE A 131 -11.77 31.77 3.97
CA ILE A 131 -11.12 30.75 4.77
C ILE A 131 -9.75 31.23 5.19
N GLU A 132 -9.53 31.32 6.49
CA GLU A 132 -8.25 31.69 7.07
C GLU A 132 -7.78 30.59 8.01
N GLN A 133 -6.60 30.05 7.76
CA GLN A 133 -6.01 29.00 8.60
C GLN A 133 -4.50 29.25 8.77
N GLU A 134 -4.00 28.87 9.94
CA GLU A 134 -2.58 28.91 10.24
C GLU A 134 -2.14 27.62 10.92
N ILE A 135 -1.01 27.09 10.48
CA ILE A 135 -0.24 26.06 11.18
C ILE A 135 1.08 26.69 11.63
N SER A 136 1.40 26.55 12.90
CA SER A 136 2.71 26.94 13.43
C SER A 136 3.41 25.72 14.05
N LEU A 137 4.67 25.53 13.69
CA LEU A 137 5.60 24.58 14.31
C LEU A 137 6.56 25.35 15.20
N THR A 138 6.72 24.90 16.44
CA THR A 138 7.73 25.44 17.37
C THR A 138 8.56 24.30 17.95
N LEU A 139 9.87 24.54 18.05
CA LEU A 139 10.78 23.66 18.77
C LEU A 139 11.07 24.22 20.15
N SER A 140 11.11 23.38 21.16
CA SER A 140 11.42 23.74 22.55
C SER A 140 12.33 22.69 23.20
N GLY A 141 13.20 23.13 24.08
CA GLY A 141 14.23 22.28 24.69
C GLY A 141 15.62 22.64 24.18
N SER A 142 16.61 21.93 24.66
CA SER A 142 17.98 22.04 24.17
C SER A 142 18.33 20.74 23.50
N GLU A 143 18.78 20.80 22.26
CA GLU A 143 19.56 19.70 21.73
C GLU A 143 20.70 19.40 22.69
N SER A 144 20.64 18.32 23.46
CA SER A 144 21.86 17.61 23.69
C SER A 144 22.39 17.30 22.29
N ARG A 145 23.57 17.78 21.96
CA ARG A 145 24.24 17.38 20.71
C ARG A 145 24.41 15.86 20.75
N VAL A 146 23.35 15.16 20.44
CA VAL A 146 23.45 13.85 19.85
C VAL A 146 24.03 14.19 18.48
N ALA A 147 25.34 13.96 18.34
CA ALA A 147 25.96 13.95 17.03
C ALA A 147 24.97 13.26 16.11
N ALA A 148 24.58 13.96 15.04
CA ALA A 148 23.82 13.34 13.97
C ALA A 148 24.46 11.97 13.79
N SER A 149 23.69 10.91 14.03
CA SER A 149 24.23 9.56 14.23
C SER A 149 24.81 8.98 12.92
N THR A 150 24.83 9.77 11.88
CA THR A 150 25.60 9.55 10.67
C THR A 150 26.46 10.77 10.42
N SER A 151 27.77 10.64 10.70
CA SER A 151 28.76 11.48 10.04
C SER A 151 28.46 11.37 8.52
N PRO A 152 28.48 12.49 7.76
CA PRO A 152 28.30 12.41 6.29
C PRO A 152 29.24 11.41 5.59
N ASP A 153 30.29 10.96 6.31
CA ASP A 153 31.31 10.04 5.85
C ASP A 153 31.11 8.57 6.32
N GLU A 154 30.09 8.25 7.17
CA GLU A 154 29.82 6.87 7.55
C GLU A 154 29.01 6.17 6.46
N PRO A 155 29.47 5.00 5.97
CA PRO A 155 28.74 4.26 4.96
C PRO A 155 27.40 3.77 5.51
N MET A 156 26.34 3.84 4.71
CA MET A 156 25.09 3.15 5.03
C MET A 156 25.36 1.68 5.26
N THR A 157 24.66 1.07 6.21
CA THR A 157 24.87 -0.33 6.58
C THR A 157 23.57 -1.11 6.63
N ILE A 158 23.64 -2.41 6.27
CA ILE A 158 22.54 -3.35 6.44
C ILE A 158 22.99 -4.48 7.33
N THR A 159 22.28 -4.67 8.47
CA THR A 159 22.49 -5.76 9.42
C THR A 159 21.45 -6.84 9.21
N ILE A 160 21.89 -8.09 9.04
CA ILE A 160 21.02 -9.25 8.77
C ILE A 160 20.77 -9.99 10.07
N SER A 161 19.51 -10.32 10.36
CA SER A 161 19.12 -11.15 11.50
C SER A 161 19.45 -12.62 11.28
N ASP A 162 19.69 -13.38 12.38
CA ASP A 162 19.81 -14.84 12.33
C ASP A 162 18.45 -15.55 12.30
N ARG A 163 17.36 -14.83 12.55
CA ARG A 163 16.00 -15.36 12.51
C ARG A 163 15.57 -15.59 11.06
N GLU A 164 14.92 -16.73 10.80
CA GLU A 164 14.23 -17.02 9.54
C GLU A 164 12.71 -16.95 9.73
N VAL A 165 12.01 -16.47 8.72
CA VAL A 165 10.54 -16.48 8.63
C VAL A 165 10.13 -17.08 7.28
N PRO A 166 8.97 -17.76 7.21
CA PRO A 166 8.49 -18.30 5.95
C PRO A 166 8.23 -17.19 4.91
N MET A 167 8.59 -17.45 3.66
CA MET A 167 8.22 -16.60 2.55
C MET A 167 6.73 -16.77 2.24
N PRO A 168 5.93 -15.70 2.11
CA PRO A 168 4.53 -15.82 1.67
C PRO A 168 4.46 -16.35 0.25
N GLY A 169 3.41 -17.11 -0.05
CA GLY A 169 3.19 -17.62 -1.40
C GLY A 169 2.97 -16.48 -2.40
N LEU A 170 3.82 -16.40 -3.44
CA LEU A 170 3.71 -15.38 -4.47
C LEU A 170 2.73 -15.83 -5.56
N GLY A 171 1.74 -15.00 -5.86
CA GLY A 171 0.78 -15.19 -6.94
C GLY A 171 0.64 -13.94 -7.79
N ILE A 172 -0.05 -14.08 -8.91
CA ILE A 172 -0.42 -12.98 -9.81
C ILE A 172 -1.92 -13.04 -10.12
N GLN A 173 -2.45 -11.98 -10.72
CA GLN A 173 -3.80 -11.95 -11.26
C GLN A 173 -3.79 -12.22 -12.77
N LEU A 174 -4.70 -13.03 -13.27
CA LEU A 174 -4.96 -13.10 -14.71
C LEU A 174 -5.58 -11.79 -15.20
N ASP A 175 -5.26 -11.39 -16.43
CA ASP A 175 -5.70 -10.12 -16.98
C ASP A 175 -7.21 -9.95 -16.92
N THR A 176 -7.67 -8.81 -16.39
CA THR A 176 -9.10 -8.56 -16.15
C THR A 176 -9.84 -8.08 -17.39
N ASP A 177 -9.13 -7.69 -18.44
CA ASP A 177 -9.71 -7.26 -19.73
C ASP A 177 -10.02 -8.43 -20.69
N GLY A 178 -9.76 -9.68 -20.26
CA GLY A 178 -10.06 -10.89 -21.01
C GLY A 178 -9.01 -11.26 -22.06
N HIS A 179 -7.80 -10.68 -21.98
CA HIS A 179 -6.69 -11.10 -22.82
C HIS A 179 -6.44 -12.60 -22.71
N VAL A 180 -6.19 -13.25 -23.83
CA VAL A 180 -5.82 -14.66 -23.91
C VAL A 180 -4.30 -14.75 -24.04
N LEU A 181 -3.67 -15.33 -23.06
CA LEU A 181 -2.21 -15.46 -23.00
C LEU A 181 -1.66 -16.28 -24.18
N SER A 182 -0.63 -15.76 -24.81
CA SER A 182 0.12 -16.47 -25.84
C SER A 182 0.96 -17.61 -25.23
N PRO A 183 1.45 -18.59 -26.05
CA PRO A 183 2.34 -19.64 -25.55
C PRO A 183 3.62 -19.13 -24.91
N ASP A 184 4.18 -18.02 -25.39
CA ASP A 184 5.39 -17.40 -24.84
C ASP A 184 5.11 -16.75 -23.47
N GLU A 185 4.00 -16.02 -23.32
CA GLU A 185 3.55 -15.46 -22.06
C GLU A 185 3.30 -16.58 -21.02
N ILE A 186 2.61 -17.65 -21.40
CA ILE A 186 2.42 -18.83 -20.54
C ILE A 186 3.75 -19.43 -20.11
N THR A 187 4.71 -19.56 -21.02
CA THR A 187 6.03 -20.13 -20.74
C THR A 187 6.78 -19.29 -19.72
N ARG A 188 6.75 -17.95 -19.86
CA ARG A 188 7.34 -17.02 -18.90
C ARG A 188 6.67 -17.10 -17.54
N LEU A 189 5.32 -17.09 -17.49
CA LEU A 189 4.57 -17.18 -16.23
C LEU A 189 4.80 -18.51 -15.50
N ARG A 190 4.96 -19.61 -16.23
CA ARG A 190 5.32 -20.92 -15.66
C ARG A 190 6.69 -20.89 -14.96
N ALA A 191 7.66 -20.16 -15.49
CA ALA A 191 8.98 -20.02 -14.89
C ALA A 191 8.98 -19.31 -13.54
N LEU A 192 7.91 -18.59 -13.19
CA LEU A 192 7.76 -17.92 -11.90
C LEU A 192 7.42 -18.88 -10.75
N HIS A 193 7.07 -20.14 -11.02
CA HIS A 193 6.65 -21.13 -10.00
C HIS A 193 5.62 -20.59 -9.00
N LEU A 194 4.58 -19.94 -9.53
CA LEU A 194 3.57 -19.22 -8.75
C LEU A 194 2.84 -20.12 -7.75
N ASN A 195 2.62 -19.59 -6.55
CA ASN A 195 1.79 -20.21 -5.52
C ASN A 195 0.32 -20.32 -5.95
N HIS A 196 -0.18 -19.31 -6.65
CA HIS A 196 -1.53 -19.26 -7.21
C HIS A 196 -1.61 -18.24 -8.37
N VAL A 197 -2.66 -18.41 -9.18
CA VAL A 197 -3.12 -17.38 -10.10
C VAL A 197 -4.53 -16.98 -9.70
N ARG A 198 -4.73 -15.70 -9.42
CA ARG A 198 -6.04 -15.13 -9.14
C ARG A 198 -6.82 -14.90 -10.44
N VAL A 199 -8.10 -15.28 -10.46
CA VAL A 199 -9.05 -14.89 -11.49
C VAL A 199 -10.24 -14.19 -10.84
N THR A 200 -10.79 -13.17 -11.50
CA THR A 200 -11.96 -12.44 -11.01
C THR A 200 -13.16 -12.68 -11.88
N VAL A 201 -14.24 -13.14 -11.26
CA VAL A 201 -15.52 -13.41 -11.90
C VAL A 201 -16.55 -12.40 -11.41
N THR A 202 -17.17 -11.69 -12.34
CA THR A 202 -18.20 -10.69 -12.09
C THR A 202 -19.56 -11.20 -12.60
N PRO A 203 -20.68 -10.52 -12.34
CA PRO A 203 -22.00 -10.90 -12.88
C PRO A 203 -22.09 -10.97 -14.41
N ARG A 204 -21.09 -10.44 -15.12
CA ARG A 204 -21.03 -10.49 -16.60
C ARG A 204 -20.43 -11.79 -17.13
N HIS A 205 -19.73 -12.55 -16.26
CA HIS A 205 -19.06 -13.79 -16.66
C HIS A 205 -19.99 -15.00 -16.53
N SER A 206 -19.94 -15.85 -17.53
CA SER A 206 -20.59 -17.15 -17.55
C SER A 206 -19.66 -18.25 -17.03
N PRO A 207 -20.19 -19.47 -16.75
CA PRO A 207 -19.34 -20.63 -16.47
C PRO A 207 -18.31 -20.94 -17.57
N ALA A 208 -18.65 -20.69 -18.83
CA ALA A 208 -17.71 -20.87 -19.94
C ALA A 208 -16.56 -19.85 -19.92
N ASP A 209 -16.79 -18.65 -19.39
CA ASP A 209 -15.73 -17.67 -19.19
C ASP A 209 -14.75 -18.13 -18.10
N LEU A 210 -15.26 -18.63 -16.97
CA LEU A 210 -14.42 -19.21 -15.93
C LEU A 210 -13.62 -20.42 -16.45
N GLU A 211 -14.25 -21.30 -17.24
CA GLU A 211 -13.53 -22.43 -17.83
C GLU A 211 -12.36 -21.96 -18.71
N ARG A 212 -12.53 -20.91 -19.52
CA ARG A 212 -11.44 -20.34 -20.33
C ARG A 212 -10.31 -19.77 -19.46
N MET A 213 -10.63 -19.15 -18.32
CA MET A 213 -9.63 -18.67 -17.37
C MET A 213 -8.89 -19.84 -16.72
N LEU A 214 -9.60 -20.90 -16.31
CA LEU A 214 -9.01 -22.10 -15.71
C LEU A 214 -8.09 -22.86 -16.67
N VAL A 215 -8.39 -22.87 -17.95
CA VAL A 215 -7.50 -23.44 -18.97
C VAL A 215 -6.17 -22.70 -18.99
N GLN A 216 -6.18 -21.36 -18.91
CA GLN A 216 -4.96 -20.56 -18.90
C GLN A 216 -4.16 -20.74 -17.59
N THR A 217 -4.82 -20.68 -16.42
CA THR A 217 -4.14 -20.89 -15.14
C THR A 217 -3.54 -22.29 -15.02
N HIS A 218 -4.25 -23.32 -15.53
CA HIS A 218 -3.73 -24.67 -15.61
C HIS A 218 -2.51 -24.78 -16.54
N ALA A 219 -2.54 -24.07 -17.67
CA ALA A 219 -1.40 -24.02 -18.58
C ALA A 219 -0.17 -23.32 -17.96
N ILE A 220 -0.36 -22.35 -17.07
CA ILE A 220 0.70 -21.73 -16.26
C ILE A 220 1.25 -22.75 -15.24
N GLY A 221 0.46 -23.72 -14.81
CA GLY A 221 0.86 -24.74 -13.85
C GLY A 221 0.70 -24.33 -12.39
N ALA A 222 -0.14 -23.36 -12.10
CA ALA A 222 -0.43 -22.89 -10.75
C ALA A 222 -1.91 -23.12 -10.37
N PRO A 223 -2.22 -23.41 -9.09
CA PRO A 223 -3.60 -23.49 -8.62
C PRO A 223 -4.30 -22.14 -8.74
N THR A 224 -5.62 -22.17 -8.92
CA THR A 224 -6.41 -20.95 -9.11
C THR A 224 -7.05 -20.50 -7.79
N LEU A 225 -6.96 -19.19 -7.50
CA LEU A 225 -7.78 -18.48 -6.53
C LEU A 225 -8.88 -17.74 -7.30
N VAL A 226 -10.13 -18.19 -7.17
CA VAL A 226 -11.28 -17.58 -7.85
C VAL A 226 -11.93 -16.53 -6.94
N VAL A 227 -12.09 -15.31 -7.45
CA VAL A 227 -12.78 -14.22 -6.76
C VAL A 227 -14.14 -13.99 -7.40
N LEU A 228 -15.22 -14.21 -6.66
CA LEU A 228 -16.57 -13.85 -7.04
C LEU A 228 -16.82 -12.41 -6.61
N ASP A 229 -16.67 -11.48 -7.54
CA ASP A 229 -16.97 -10.05 -7.32
C ASP A 229 -18.41 -9.77 -7.76
N GLY A 230 -19.36 -9.90 -6.82
CA GLY A 230 -20.79 -9.75 -7.05
C GLY A 230 -21.45 -10.89 -7.84
N ALA A 231 -20.69 -11.81 -8.41
CA ALA A 231 -21.23 -12.96 -9.16
C ALA A 231 -21.96 -13.94 -8.23
N ASP A 232 -23.09 -14.49 -8.69
CA ASP A 232 -23.84 -15.51 -7.95
C ASP A 232 -23.06 -16.81 -7.88
N PRO A 233 -22.72 -17.33 -6.70
CA PRO A 233 -22.04 -18.63 -6.56
C PRO A 233 -22.84 -19.78 -7.22
N GLY A 234 -24.18 -19.72 -7.22
CA GLY A 234 -25.05 -20.71 -7.81
C GLY A 234 -24.83 -20.90 -9.33
N ALA A 235 -24.42 -19.84 -10.04
CA ALA A 235 -24.11 -19.93 -11.45
C ALA A 235 -22.86 -20.79 -11.75
N PHE A 236 -22.01 -21.03 -10.75
CA PHE A 236 -20.73 -21.74 -10.88
C PHE A 236 -20.71 -23.13 -10.20
N MET A 237 -21.88 -23.68 -9.81
CA MET A 237 -21.97 -25.00 -9.17
C MET A 237 -21.41 -26.16 -10.02
N SER A 238 -21.26 -25.99 -11.34
CA SER A 238 -20.59 -26.98 -12.19
C SER A 238 -19.11 -27.17 -11.88
N PHE A 239 -18.49 -26.25 -11.13
CA PHE A 239 -17.11 -26.34 -10.66
C PHE A 239 -17.00 -26.88 -9.23
N HIS A 240 -18.08 -27.49 -8.72
CA HIS A 240 -18.06 -28.12 -7.40
C HIS A 240 -16.96 -29.19 -7.32
N GLY A 241 -15.98 -28.98 -6.42
CA GLY A 241 -14.85 -29.88 -6.24
C GLY A 241 -13.83 -29.90 -7.39
N ASP A 242 -13.82 -28.90 -8.26
CA ASP A 242 -12.81 -28.78 -9.33
C ASP A 242 -11.42 -28.58 -8.73
N LEU A 243 -10.54 -29.57 -8.92
CA LEU A 243 -9.19 -29.60 -8.34
C LEU A 243 -8.23 -28.53 -8.90
N ARG A 244 -8.58 -27.85 -9.98
CA ARG A 244 -7.82 -26.70 -10.51
C ARG A 244 -7.99 -25.47 -9.63
N ILE A 245 -9.11 -25.40 -8.88
CA ILE A 245 -9.45 -24.29 -8.01
C ILE A 245 -9.10 -24.69 -6.58
N ARG A 246 -8.12 -23.99 -5.99
CA ARG A 246 -7.71 -24.23 -4.61
C ARG A 246 -8.63 -23.53 -3.61
N GLU A 247 -9.05 -22.32 -3.92
CA GLU A 247 -9.76 -21.43 -3.00
C GLU A 247 -10.70 -20.51 -3.77
N TRP A 248 -11.77 -20.08 -3.09
CA TRP A 248 -12.69 -19.08 -3.55
C TRP A 248 -12.74 -17.91 -2.57
N LEU A 249 -12.97 -16.71 -3.07
CA LEU A 249 -13.34 -15.54 -2.30
C LEU A 249 -14.70 -15.04 -2.76
N ALA A 250 -15.63 -14.83 -1.83
CA ALA A 250 -16.98 -14.40 -2.15
C ALA A 250 -17.22 -12.96 -1.68
N PHE A 251 -17.12 -12.01 -2.61
CA PHE A 251 -17.38 -10.61 -2.37
C PHE A 251 -18.64 -10.13 -3.10
N ASP A 252 -19.16 -9.00 -2.64
CA ASP A 252 -20.19 -8.24 -3.32
C ASP A 252 -19.64 -6.83 -3.54
N ALA A 253 -19.55 -6.40 -4.80
CA ALA A 253 -19.02 -5.09 -5.18
C ALA A 253 -19.78 -3.91 -4.55
N GLN A 254 -21.05 -4.12 -4.15
CA GLN A 254 -21.88 -3.09 -3.51
C GLN A 254 -21.71 -3.02 -1.99
N VAL A 255 -21.02 -3.98 -1.39
CA VAL A 255 -20.84 -4.09 0.06
C VAL A 255 -19.34 -4.07 0.37
N LYS A 256 -18.93 -3.22 1.30
CA LYS A 256 -17.51 -2.98 1.61
C LYS A 256 -16.80 -4.20 2.19
N VAL A 257 -17.53 -5.11 2.85
CA VAL A 257 -17.01 -6.34 3.44
C VAL A 257 -17.88 -7.54 3.07
N ALA A 258 -17.31 -8.72 3.06
CA ALA A 258 -18.03 -9.95 2.72
C ALA A 258 -19.18 -10.23 3.69
N ASP A 259 -20.38 -10.54 3.16
CA ASP A 259 -21.49 -11.05 3.98
C ASP A 259 -21.21 -12.53 4.36
N PRO A 260 -21.15 -12.86 5.67
CA PRO A 260 -20.93 -14.23 6.10
C PRO A 260 -21.97 -15.24 5.60
N ARG A 261 -23.19 -14.80 5.27
CA ARG A 261 -24.22 -15.69 4.70
C ARG A 261 -23.87 -16.07 3.26
N ARG A 262 -23.34 -15.10 2.51
CA ARG A 262 -22.88 -15.31 1.13
C ARG A 262 -21.67 -16.27 1.10
N VAL A 263 -20.72 -16.08 2.02
CA VAL A 263 -19.57 -16.99 2.15
C VAL A 263 -20.05 -18.42 2.39
N ARG A 264 -20.88 -18.64 3.41
CA ARG A 264 -21.43 -19.96 3.73
C ARG A 264 -22.27 -20.58 2.60
N PHE A 265 -23.07 -19.77 1.90
CA PHE A 265 -23.83 -20.23 0.73
C PHE A 265 -22.88 -20.69 -0.37
N ALA A 266 -21.84 -19.90 -0.66
CA ALA A 266 -20.83 -20.26 -1.66
C ALA A 266 -20.10 -21.57 -1.29
N GLU A 267 -19.72 -21.77 -0.02
CA GLU A 267 -19.12 -23.03 0.46
C GLU A 267 -20.01 -24.24 0.18
N GLN A 268 -21.30 -24.12 0.50
CA GLN A 268 -22.27 -25.20 0.27
C GLN A 268 -22.44 -25.53 -1.22
N VAL A 269 -22.46 -24.52 -2.07
CA VAL A 269 -22.68 -24.68 -3.50
C VAL A 269 -21.44 -25.17 -4.24
N LEU A 270 -20.27 -24.65 -3.87
CA LEU A 270 -19.00 -24.89 -4.57
C LEU A 270 -18.22 -26.10 -4.01
N GLY A 271 -18.55 -26.56 -2.77
CA GLY A 271 -17.90 -27.71 -2.12
C GLY A 271 -16.40 -27.52 -1.91
N ALA A 272 -15.96 -26.28 -1.66
CA ALA A 272 -14.57 -25.92 -1.49
C ALA A 272 -14.44 -24.84 -0.41
N MET A 273 -13.22 -24.55 0.05
CA MET A 273 -12.95 -23.43 0.96
C MET A 273 -13.34 -22.11 0.29
N VAL A 274 -14.18 -21.33 0.96
CA VAL A 274 -14.58 -20.00 0.52
C VAL A 274 -14.21 -18.98 1.59
N GLY A 275 -13.41 -18.02 1.21
CA GLY A 275 -13.00 -16.92 2.08
C GLY A 275 -13.88 -15.69 1.97
N GLY A 276 -13.71 -14.83 2.96
CA GLY A 276 -14.32 -13.52 3.07
C GLY A 276 -13.28 -12.41 3.21
N GLY A 277 -13.59 -11.44 4.04
CA GLY A 277 -12.77 -10.23 4.23
C GLY A 277 -13.33 -9.06 3.45
N THR A 278 -12.52 -8.43 2.63
CA THR A 278 -12.95 -7.30 1.79
C THR A 278 -12.37 -7.37 0.38
N TYR A 279 -13.18 -6.96 -0.59
CA TYR A 279 -12.69 -6.72 -1.96
C TYR A 279 -11.87 -5.42 -2.06
N LEU A 280 -11.99 -4.57 -1.03
CA LEU A 280 -11.37 -3.25 -0.93
C LEU A 280 -10.05 -3.33 -0.16
N TYR A 281 -9.72 -2.25 0.52
CA TYR A 281 -8.44 -2.06 1.20
C TYR A 281 -8.52 -2.44 2.68
N PHE A 282 -7.37 -2.52 3.35
CA PHE A 282 -7.28 -2.87 4.76
C PHE A 282 -8.18 -2.01 5.66
N THR A 283 -8.38 -0.74 5.32
CA THR A 283 -9.26 0.16 6.09
C THR A 283 -10.66 -0.40 6.31
N GLU A 284 -11.24 -1.06 5.29
CA GLU A 284 -12.57 -1.64 5.41
C GLU A 284 -12.57 -2.89 6.31
N LEU A 285 -11.51 -3.69 6.23
CA LEU A 285 -11.31 -4.82 7.13
C LEU A 285 -11.19 -4.37 8.59
N ASN A 286 -10.37 -3.34 8.84
CA ASN A 286 -10.10 -2.81 10.16
C ASN A 286 -11.33 -2.11 10.78
N ARG A 287 -12.07 -1.33 9.98
CA ARG A 287 -13.25 -0.57 10.44
C ARG A 287 -14.48 -1.43 10.65
N ALA A 288 -14.78 -2.32 9.72
CA ALA A 288 -16.01 -3.11 9.77
C ALA A 288 -15.86 -4.42 10.55
N ARG A 289 -14.64 -4.96 10.64
CA ARG A 289 -14.32 -6.21 11.35
C ARG A 289 -15.30 -7.34 11.01
N PRO A 290 -15.40 -7.75 9.72
CA PRO A 290 -16.32 -8.82 9.34
C PRO A 290 -16.04 -10.10 10.11
N ALA A 291 -17.03 -10.98 10.21
CA ALA A 291 -16.85 -12.27 10.87
C ALA A 291 -15.70 -13.05 10.20
N ALA A 292 -14.88 -13.68 11.03
CA ALA A 292 -13.79 -14.53 10.55
C ALA A 292 -14.32 -15.70 9.70
N SER A 293 -13.55 -16.07 8.70
CA SER A 293 -13.65 -17.30 7.92
C SER A 293 -12.25 -17.93 7.83
N ASP A 294 -12.17 -19.17 7.39
CA ASP A 294 -10.88 -19.88 7.30
C ASP A 294 -9.87 -19.15 6.39
N LEU A 295 -10.36 -18.37 5.43
CA LEU A 295 -9.58 -17.54 4.54
C LEU A 295 -10.10 -16.09 4.56
N MET A 296 -9.23 -15.14 4.89
CA MET A 296 -9.54 -13.71 4.89
C MET A 296 -8.64 -12.98 3.89
N ALA A 297 -9.23 -12.10 3.08
CA ALA A 297 -8.48 -11.34 2.09
C ALA A 297 -8.80 -9.85 2.11
N PHE A 298 -7.83 -9.05 1.70
CA PHE A 298 -7.94 -7.61 1.46
C PHE A 298 -6.91 -7.19 0.42
N SER A 299 -7.02 -5.98 -0.12
CA SER A 299 -6.05 -5.44 -1.08
C SER A 299 -5.28 -4.26 -0.49
N VAL A 300 -4.14 -3.95 -1.09
CA VAL A 300 -3.33 -2.76 -0.77
C VAL A 300 -2.79 -2.11 -2.05
N ASN A 301 -2.52 -0.82 -1.95
CA ASN A 301 -1.76 -0.05 -2.92
C ASN A 301 -1.07 1.12 -2.21
N PRO A 302 0.05 1.67 -2.70
CA PRO A 302 0.80 2.72 -2.02
C PRO A 302 0.35 4.14 -2.36
N GLN A 303 -0.67 4.34 -3.19
CA GLN A 303 -0.97 5.65 -3.80
C GLN A 303 -2.40 6.12 -3.52
N VAL A 304 -2.84 6.07 -2.26
CA VAL A 304 -4.16 6.62 -1.91
C VAL A 304 -4.12 8.14 -1.72
N HIS A 305 -3.10 8.66 -1.05
CA HIS A 305 -3.00 10.09 -0.73
C HIS A 305 -1.79 10.80 -1.36
N ALA A 306 -0.76 10.05 -1.74
CA ALA A 306 0.43 10.58 -2.39
C ALA A 306 0.85 9.70 -3.56
N SER A 307 1.46 10.30 -4.59
CA SER A 307 1.86 9.59 -5.80
C SER A 307 3.29 9.92 -6.25
N ASP A 308 4.00 10.76 -5.51
CA ASP A 308 5.42 11.02 -5.74
C ASP A 308 6.27 9.79 -5.37
N ASP A 309 7.43 9.70 -5.99
CA ASP A 309 8.30 8.52 -5.89
C ASP A 309 8.71 8.23 -4.45
N GLN A 310 9.07 9.26 -3.68
CA GLN A 310 9.52 9.11 -2.31
C GLN A 310 8.40 8.54 -1.41
N SER A 311 7.21 9.14 -1.45
CA SER A 311 6.07 8.68 -0.66
C SER A 311 5.67 7.24 -1.02
N VAL A 312 5.66 6.89 -2.31
CA VAL A 312 5.32 5.54 -2.77
C VAL A 312 6.31 4.50 -2.24
N MET A 313 7.62 4.80 -2.27
CA MET A 313 8.66 3.91 -1.72
C MET A 313 8.53 3.76 -0.19
N GLN A 314 8.38 4.87 0.54
CA GLN A 314 8.20 4.86 1.99
C GLN A 314 6.95 4.10 2.43
N ASN A 315 5.87 4.16 1.66
CA ASN A 315 4.61 3.49 1.95
C ASN A 315 4.73 1.95 1.92
N ALA A 316 5.74 1.37 1.27
CA ALA A 316 5.95 -0.07 1.26
C ALA A 316 6.12 -0.66 2.67
N MET A 317 6.78 0.05 3.60
CA MET A 317 6.99 -0.40 4.98
C MET A 317 5.69 -0.60 5.76
N THR A 318 4.64 0.19 5.47
CA THR A 318 3.36 0.09 6.19
C THR A 318 2.65 -1.23 5.95
N GLN A 319 2.95 -1.92 4.86
CA GLN A 319 2.35 -3.21 4.56
C GLN A 319 2.72 -4.29 5.60
N GLY A 320 3.90 -4.21 6.20
CA GLY A 320 4.29 -5.07 7.32
C GLY A 320 3.48 -4.76 8.59
N VAL A 321 3.18 -3.49 8.86
CA VAL A 321 2.31 -3.08 9.97
C VAL A 321 0.88 -3.57 9.74
N ILE A 322 0.34 -3.35 8.53
CA ILE A 322 -0.97 -3.85 8.11
C ILE A 322 -1.07 -5.37 8.27
N ALA A 323 -0.03 -6.10 7.86
CA ALA A 323 0.02 -7.55 7.98
C ALA A 323 -0.09 -8.03 9.44
N ARG A 324 0.64 -7.39 10.36
CA ARG A 324 0.55 -7.70 11.80
C ARG A 324 -0.83 -7.39 12.34
N ASN A 325 -1.37 -6.19 12.08
CA ASN A 325 -2.71 -5.82 12.53
C ASN A 325 -3.81 -6.74 11.95
N ALA A 326 -3.68 -7.18 10.70
CA ALA A 326 -4.60 -8.15 10.12
C ALA A 326 -4.53 -9.50 10.84
N ARG A 327 -3.32 -9.96 11.22
CA ARG A 327 -3.12 -11.20 12.00
C ARG A 327 -3.73 -11.09 13.39
N ASP A 328 -3.58 -9.93 14.06
CA ASP A 328 -4.17 -9.70 15.39
C ASP A 328 -5.71 -9.71 15.33
N LEU A 329 -6.29 -9.19 14.25
CA LEU A 329 -7.74 -9.24 14.02
C LEU A 329 -8.25 -10.66 13.71
N TYR A 330 -7.45 -11.47 12.99
CA TYR A 330 -7.85 -12.80 12.50
C TYR A 330 -6.74 -13.83 12.75
N PRO A 331 -6.48 -14.18 14.03
CA PRO A 331 -5.32 -15.01 14.41
C PRO A 331 -5.35 -16.42 13.81
N ASP A 332 -6.55 -16.99 13.63
CA ASP A 332 -6.73 -18.37 13.18
C ASP A 332 -7.02 -18.48 11.68
N SER A 333 -7.24 -17.37 10.98
CA SER A 333 -7.52 -17.34 9.55
C SER A 333 -6.24 -17.40 8.72
N ARG A 334 -6.31 -18.06 7.57
CA ARG A 334 -5.33 -17.85 6.52
C ARG A 334 -5.51 -16.45 5.94
N LEU A 335 -4.42 -15.68 5.83
CA LEU A 335 -4.46 -14.29 5.39
C LEU A 335 -3.83 -14.12 4.01
N VAL A 336 -4.55 -13.48 3.10
CA VAL A 336 -4.09 -13.23 1.74
C VAL A 336 -4.25 -11.75 1.40
N ILE A 337 -3.17 -11.10 0.97
CA ILE A 337 -3.26 -9.75 0.39
C ILE A 337 -3.43 -9.89 -1.12
N SER A 338 -4.62 -9.54 -1.62
CA SER A 338 -4.99 -9.86 -3.01
C SER A 338 -6.04 -8.89 -3.58
N PRO A 339 -5.70 -8.13 -4.64
CA PRO A 339 -4.37 -7.95 -5.20
C PRO A 339 -3.59 -6.81 -4.54
N ILE A 340 -2.28 -6.78 -4.81
CA ILE A 340 -1.38 -5.66 -4.56
C ILE A 340 -1.14 -4.98 -5.91
N THR A 341 -1.37 -3.67 -5.99
CA THR A 341 -1.22 -2.87 -7.22
C THR A 341 -0.47 -1.58 -6.93
N LEU A 342 0.19 -0.97 -7.92
CA LEU A 342 0.84 0.33 -7.73
C LEU A 342 -0.16 1.46 -7.56
N ARG A 343 -1.31 1.39 -8.24
CA ARG A 343 -2.39 2.38 -8.12
C ARG A 343 -3.67 1.77 -7.60
N PRO A 344 -4.55 2.57 -7.00
CA PRO A 344 -5.89 2.12 -6.64
C PRO A 344 -6.63 1.57 -7.86
N ARG A 345 -7.22 0.40 -7.74
CA ARG A 345 -8.05 -0.20 -8.80
C ARG A 345 -9.32 0.63 -9.06
N PHE A 346 -9.83 1.27 -8.03
CA PHE A 346 -11.00 2.16 -8.03
C PHE A 346 -11.05 2.93 -6.71
N ASN A 347 -11.82 4.02 -6.67
CA ASN A 347 -12.07 4.77 -5.43
C ASN A 347 -13.36 4.28 -4.75
N PRO A 348 -13.29 3.54 -3.62
CA PRO A 348 -14.47 3.01 -2.93
C PRO A 348 -15.33 4.09 -2.26
N ASN A 349 -14.83 5.30 -2.13
CA ASN A 349 -15.51 6.45 -1.53
C ASN A 349 -15.88 7.52 -2.56
N ALA A 350 -15.81 7.21 -3.85
CA ALA A 350 -16.21 8.13 -4.90
C ALA A 350 -17.71 8.48 -4.72
N THR A 351 -17.99 9.78 -4.60
CA THR A 351 -19.37 10.30 -4.50
C THR A 351 -19.99 10.56 -5.85
N MET A 352 -19.20 10.46 -6.92
CA MET A 352 -19.63 10.54 -8.32
C MET A 352 -18.97 9.40 -9.10
N PRO A 353 -19.57 8.94 -10.21
CA PRO A 353 -18.87 8.04 -11.13
C PRO A 353 -17.49 8.64 -11.45
N GLU A 354 -16.45 7.82 -11.42
CA GLU A 354 -15.16 8.24 -11.95
C GLU A 354 -15.40 8.68 -13.39
N LEU A 355 -15.38 9.98 -13.59
CA LEU A 355 -15.33 10.52 -14.93
C LEU A 355 -13.98 10.04 -15.45
N ASP A 356 -14.01 9.42 -16.61
CA ASP A 356 -12.83 9.15 -17.43
C ASP A 356 -12.26 10.49 -17.94
N VAL A 357 -12.03 11.39 -17.01
CA VAL A 357 -11.39 12.69 -17.23
C VAL A 357 -9.91 12.44 -17.15
N SER A 358 -9.41 11.67 -18.09
CA SER A 358 -8.00 11.60 -18.30
C SER A 358 -7.50 12.94 -18.81
N SER A 359 -7.16 13.83 -17.87
CA SER A 359 -6.18 14.89 -18.16
C SER A 359 -4.81 14.28 -18.48
N THR A 360 -4.67 12.99 -18.25
CA THR A 360 -3.55 12.12 -18.64
C THR A 360 -4.07 11.09 -19.62
N PRO A 361 -3.29 10.72 -20.64
CA PRO A 361 -3.69 9.71 -21.63
C PRO A 361 -3.91 8.30 -21.07
N LEU A 362 -3.34 8.01 -19.87
CA LEU A 362 -3.47 6.71 -19.19
C LEU A 362 -4.67 6.71 -18.22
N PRO A 363 -5.42 5.59 -18.11
CA PRO A 363 -6.45 5.41 -17.09
C PRO A 363 -5.89 5.62 -15.65
N SER A 364 -6.73 6.09 -14.73
CA SER A 364 -6.33 6.43 -13.35
C SER A 364 -5.69 5.25 -12.59
N ARG A 365 -6.07 4.02 -12.92
CA ARG A 365 -5.51 2.80 -12.32
C ARG A 365 -4.13 2.41 -12.86
N VAL A 366 -3.68 3.03 -13.96
CA VAL A 366 -2.39 2.71 -14.61
C VAL A 366 -1.29 3.61 -14.10
N ASP A 367 -0.17 3.03 -13.71
CA ASP A 367 1.06 3.74 -13.37
C ASP A 367 2.11 3.55 -14.46
N ALA A 368 2.58 4.63 -15.07
CA ALA A 368 3.61 4.55 -16.11
C ALA A 368 4.92 3.93 -15.60
N ARG A 369 5.16 3.95 -14.28
CA ARG A 369 6.35 3.35 -13.67
C ARG A 369 6.27 1.82 -13.55
N GLN A 370 5.12 1.20 -13.88
CA GLN A 370 4.94 -0.27 -13.85
C GLN A 370 5.99 -1.01 -14.70
N CYS A 371 6.37 -0.45 -15.84
CA CYS A 371 7.38 -1.04 -16.73
C CYS A 371 8.83 -0.60 -16.44
N LEU A 372 9.07 0.13 -15.34
CA LEU A 372 10.38 0.69 -14.98
C LEU A 372 11.02 -0.05 -13.78
N PRO A 373 12.35 0.13 -13.54
CA PRO A 373 13.02 -0.39 -12.34
C PRO A 373 12.35 0.01 -11.02
N PHE A 374 11.71 1.19 -10.97
CA PHE A 374 10.91 1.67 -9.85
C PHE A 374 9.91 0.63 -9.35
N ALA A 375 9.13 0.01 -10.23
CA ALA A 375 8.13 -0.99 -9.83
C ALA A 375 8.79 -2.24 -9.23
N ALA A 376 9.94 -2.68 -9.73
CA ALA A 376 10.68 -3.79 -9.18
C ALA A 376 11.23 -3.46 -7.78
N ALA A 377 11.84 -2.28 -7.60
CA ALA A 377 12.36 -1.82 -6.30
C ALA A 377 11.24 -1.72 -5.26
N TRP A 378 10.12 -1.07 -5.61
CA TRP A 378 8.96 -0.99 -4.74
C TRP A 378 8.40 -2.38 -4.39
N THR A 379 8.28 -3.28 -5.36
CA THR A 379 7.78 -4.64 -5.14
C THR A 379 8.69 -5.42 -4.21
N ALA A 380 10.01 -5.29 -4.34
CA ALA A 380 10.97 -5.93 -3.43
C ALA A 380 10.82 -5.41 -1.99
N LEU A 381 10.65 -4.10 -1.78
CA LEU A 381 10.37 -3.50 -0.47
C LEU A 381 9.02 -3.96 0.10
N SER A 382 7.97 -4.05 -0.74
CA SER A 382 6.66 -4.56 -0.37
C SER A 382 6.75 -6.03 0.08
N ILE A 383 7.41 -6.89 -0.69
CA ILE A 383 7.64 -8.29 -0.32
C ILE A 383 8.42 -8.39 0.99
N LYS A 384 9.50 -7.59 1.15
CA LYS A 384 10.28 -7.52 2.40
C LYS A 384 9.37 -7.23 3.59
N ALA A 385 8.63 -6.14 3.54
CA ALA A 385 7.80 -5.69 4.66
C ALA A 385 6.74 -6.73 5.06
N ILE A 386 6.08 -7.34 4.08
CA ILE A 386 5.06 -8.37 4.31
C ILE A 386 5.71 -9.66 4.84
N ALA A 387 6.77 -10.15 4.19
CA ALA A 387 7.42 -11.41 4.54
C ALA A 387 8.06 -11.37 5.93
N GLU A 388 8.80 -10.29 6.25
CA GLU A 388 9.42 -10.13 7.56
C GLU A 388 8.41 -10.04 8.72
N SER A 389 7.16 -9.66 8.45
CA SER A 389 6.08 -9.70 9.43
C SER A 389 5.77 -11.13 9.89
N GLY A 390 5.93 -12.13 9.02
CA GLY A 390 5.55 -13.52 9.25
C GLY A 390 4.05 -13.75 9.41
N CYS A 391 3.21 -12.79 8.97
CA CYS A 391 1.78 -12.75 9.28
C CYS A 391 0.87 -13.09 8.09
N ILE A 392 1.39 -13.10 6.87
CA ILE A 392 0.62 -13.30 5.63
C ILE A 392 1.02 -14.60 4.96
N ASP A 393 0.02 -15.38 4.57
CA ASP A 393 0.22 -16.70 3.96
C ASP A 393 0.46 -16.63 2.45
N ALA A 394 -0.16 -15.66 1.76
CA ALA A 394 0.05 -15.46 0.33
C ALA A 394 -0.25 -14.01 -0.10
N VAL A 395 0.35 -13.61 -1.22
CA VAL A 395 0.15 -12.29 -1.83
C VAL A 395 -0.08 -12.44 -3.33
N THR A 396 -0.90 -11.58 -3.92
CA THR A 396 -1.14 -11.53 -5.36
C THR A 396 -0.63 -10.20 -5.89
N TYR A 397 0.47 -10.20 -6.68
CA TYR A 397 1.00 -8.99 -7.30
C TYR A 397 0.55 -8.87 -8.75
N PHE A 398 0.01 -7.70 -9.11
CA PHE A 398 -0.21 -7.26 -10.49
C PHE A 398 -1.02 -8.22 -11.37
N GLU A 399 -1.23 -7.83 -12.63
CA GLU A 399 -1.77 -8.69 -13.68
C GLU A 399 -0.65 -9.46 -14.40
N ALA A 400 -1.01 -10.38 -15.27
CA ALA A 400 -0.05 -11.16 -16.04
C ALA A 400 0.64 -10.31 -17.10
N THR A 401 -0.14 -9.52 -17.86
CA THR A 401 0.36 -8.74 -19.01
C THR A 401 -0.21 -7.33 -19.08
N GLY A 402 0.34 -6.50 -19.94
CA GLY A 402 -0.14 -5.15 -20.21
C GLY A 402 0.21 -4.12 -19.13
N TRP A 403 -0.52 -3.04 -19.08
CA TRP A 403 -0.18 -1.86 -18.28
C TRP A 403 -0.11 -2.07 -16.76
N GLU A 404 -0.84 -3.04 -16.24
CA GLU A 404 -0.86 -3.39 -14.81
C GLU A 404 -0.14 -4.73 -14.55
N GLY A 405 0.55 -5.25 -15.56
CA GLY A 405 1.14 -6.58 -15.58
C GLY A 405 2.62 -6.65 -15.30
N LEU A 406 3.16 -7.86 -15.54
CA LEU A 406 4.57 -8.19 -15.39
C LEU A 406 5.36 -8.07 -16.69
N MET A 407 4.69 -7.99 -17.83
CA MET A 407 5.28 -7.91 -19.15
C MET A 407 4.35 -7.20 -20.13
N GLU A 408 4.94 -6.63 -21.19
CA GLU A 408 4.15 -6.07 -22.27
C GLU A 408 3.64 -7.16 -23.21
N ARG A 409 2.47 -6.94 -23.78
CA ARG A 409 1.90 -7.80 -24.83
C ARG A 409 2.67 -7.67 -26.14
N THR A 410 2.61 -8.69 -26.98
CA THR A 410 3.26 -8.66 -28.31
C THR A 410 2.78 -7.52 -29.21
N GLY A 411 1.53 -7.05 -29.02
CA GLY A 411 1.00 -5.90 -29.72
C GLY A 411 1.54 -4.54 -29.27
N GLY A 412 2.24 -4.51 -28.12
CA GLY A 412 2.75 -3.30 -27.51
C GLY A 412 1.69 -2.46 -26.79
N SER A 413 2.14 -1.40 -26.12
CA SER A 413 1.26 -0.47 -25.42
C SER A 413 0.33 0.25 -26.39
N PRO A 414 -0.99 0.33 -26.10
CA PRO A 414 -1.92 1.17 -26.85
C PRO A 414 -1.54 2.66 -26.85
N GLN A 415 -0.73 3.10 -25.87
CA GLN A 415 -0.26 4.47 -25.71
C GLN A 415 1.25 4.51 -25.44
N PRO A 416 2.08 4.23 -26.45
CA PRO A 416 3.54 4.02 -26.24
C PRO A 416 4.29 5.31 -25.88
N LYS A 417 3.68 6.49 -26.03
CA LYS A 417 4.28 7.77 -25.60
C LYS A 417 4.17 7.98 -24.09
N ASP A 418 3.11 7.44 -23.48
CA ASP A 418 2.76 7.66 -22.08
C ASP A 418 3.09 6.44 -21.21
N PHE A 419 3.20 5.27 -21.85
CA PHE A 419 3.65 4.02 -21.25
C PHE A 419 4.68 3.38 -22.18
N ALA A 420 5.95 3.72 -21.95
CA ALA A 420 7.08 3.44 -22.85
C ALA A 420 7.66 2.03 -22.64
N SER A 421 6.84 1.00 -22.84
CA SER A 421 7.24 -0.41 -22.79
C SER A 421 7.71 -0.93 -24.15
N THR A 422 8.49 -1.99 -24.15
CA THR A 422 8.90 -2.72 -25.36
C THR A 422 7.90 -3.85 -25.64
N PRO A 423 7.32 -3.93 -26.86
CA PRO A 423 6.36 -4.97 -27.20
C PRO A 423 6.89 -6.38 -26.93
N GLY A 424 6.10 -7.17 -26.19
CA GLY A 424 6.41 -8.56 -25.88
C GLY A 424 7.50 -8.78 -24.81
N GLU A 425 8.10 -7.72 -24.25
CA GLU A 425 9.21 -7.87 -23.30
C GLU A 425 8.73 -7.87 -21.83
N PRO A 426 9.38 -8.66 -20.95
CA PRO A 426 9.18 -8.61 -19.52
C PRO A 426 9.61 -7.27 -18.92
N PHE A 427 8.84 -6.80 -17.91
CA PHE A 427 9.22 -5.63 -17.10
C PHE A 427 10.24 -6.02 -16.02
N PRO A 428 10.99 -5.06 -15.44
CA PRO A 428 11.93 -5.34 -14.36
C PRO A 428 11.34 -6.14 -13.19
N VAL A 429 10.06 -5.90 -12.85
CA VAL A 429 9.35 -6.64 -11.80
C VAL A 429 9.18 -8.14 -12.11
N TYR A 430 9.05 -8.53 -13.37
CA TYR A 430 9.07 -9.94 -13.76
C TYR A 430 10.38 -10.62 -13.38
N HIS A 431 11.52 -9.98 -13.65
CA HIS A 431 12.83 -10.52 -13.34
C HIS A 431 13.05 -10.66 -11.83
N LEU A 432 12.54 -9.73 -11.03
CA LEU A 432 12.51 -9.87 -9.58
C LEU A 432 11.73 -11.12 -9.15
N LEU A 433 10.47 -11.27 -9.61
CA LEU A 433 9.66 -12.43 -9.24
C LEU A 433 10.25 -13.75 -9.74
N ALA A 434 10.89 -13.75 -10.92
CA ALA A 434 11.59 -14.93 -11.43
C ALA A 434 12.82 -15.29 -10.57
N ALA A 435 13.54 -14.30 -10.05
CA ALA A 435 14.65 -14.53 -9.13
C ALA A 435 14.19 -15.02 -7.74
N LEU A 436 12.95 -14.76 -7.36
CA LEU A 436 12.31 -15.23 -6.12
C LEU A 436 11.57 -16.56 -6.33
N ALA A 437 11.57 -17.15 -7.54
CA ALA A 437 10.84 -18.37 -7.82
C ALA A 437 11.33 -19.54 -6.95
N GLY A 438 10.40 -20.17 -6.24
CA GLY A 438 10.71 -21.27 -5.32
C GLY A 438 11.32 -20.85 -3.98
N ALA A 439 11.40 -19.58 -3.68
CA ALA A 439 11.88 -19.03 -2.40
C ALA A 439 11.02 -19.55 -1.22
N THR A 440 11.68 -19.93 -0.14
CA THR A 440 11.04 -20.57 1.02
C THR A 440 11.16 -19.79 2.31
N THR A 441 12.27 -19.09 2.53
CA THR A 441 12.54 -18.35 3.76
C THR A 441 13.08 -16.96 3.49
N VAL A 442 12.74 -16.05 4.43
CA VAL A 442 13.24 -14.68 4.47
C VAL A 442 13.98 -14.48 5.80
N ARG A 443 15.11 -13.81 5.76
CA ARG A 443 15.81 -13.33 6.97
C ARG A 443 15.57 -11.84 7.13
N PRO A 444 14.95 -11.39 8.23
CA PRO A 444 14.79 -9.97 8.52
C PRO A 444 16.12 -9.24 8.52
N CYS A 445 16.15 -8.02 8.02
CA CYS A 445 17.31 -7.17 8.08
C CYS A 445 16.94 -5.72 8.39
N MET A 446 17.92 -4.96 8.87
CA MET A 446 17.74 -3.56 9.25
C MET A 446 18.80 -2.70 8.55
N SER A 447 18.35 -1.74 7.79
CA SER A 447 19.17 -0.69 7.20
C SER A 447 19.33 0.48 8.16
N SER A 448 20.51 1.13 8.15
CA SER A 448 20.72 2.42 8.84
C SER A 448 19.92 3.57 8.18
N GLU A 449 19.65 3.46 6.87
CA GLU A 449 18.92 4.45 6.08
C GLU A 449 17.90 3.76 5.16
N PRO A 450 16.81 3.18 5.73
CA PRO A 450 15.89 2.33 4.98
C PRO A 450 15.06 3.08 3.93
N ASP A 451 14.98 4.42 4.01
CA ASP A 451 14.35 5.24 2.97
C ASP A 451 15.26 5.47 1.75
N ALA A 452 16.56 5.21 1.89
CA ALA A 452 17.51 5.30 0.80
C ALA A 452 17.86 3.92 0.24
N VAL A 453 18.29 2.99 1.10
CA VAL A 453 18.69 1.64 0.71
C VAL A 453 18.19 0.63 1.73
N ASP A 454 17.60 -0.45 1.27
CA ASP A 454 17.21 -1.59 2.11
C ASP A 454 17.53 -2.92 1.39
N ALA A 455 17.22 -4.06 2.00
CA ALA A 455 17.43 -5.35 1.37
C ALA A 455 16.32 -6.35 1.72
N LEU A 456 16.03 -7.23 0.76
CA LEU A 456 15.24 -8.44 0.95
C LEU A 456 16.21 -9.64 0.94
N ILE A 457 16.28 -10.37 2.05
CA ILE A 457 17.21 -11.51 2.19
C ILE A 457 16.41 -12.81 2.06
N VAL A 458 16.66 -13.56 1.00
CA VAL A 458 15.90 -14.77 0.66
C VAL A 458 16.87 -15.94 0.41
N ASP A 459 16.67 -17.05 1.12
CA ASP A 459 17.43 -18.30 0.94
C ASP A 459 18.97 -18.08 0.79
N GLY A 460 19.52 -17.16 1.61
CA GLY A 460 20.96 -16.84 1.62
C GLY A 460 21.42 -15.88 0.51
N THR A 461 20.50 -15.26 -0.22
CA THR A 461 20.75 -14.20 -1.21
C THR A 461 20.15 -12.89 -0.74
N ALA A 462 20.93 -11.82 -0.77
CA ALA A 462 20.45 -10.46 -0.54
C ALA A 462 20.11 -9.80 -1.88
N PHE A 463 18.90 -9.29 -1.97
CA PHE A 463 18.44 -8.36 -2.99
C PHE A 463 18.56 -6.97 -2.38
N VAL A 464 19.65 -6.28 -2.67
CA VAL A 464 19.93 -4.92 -2.14
C VAL A 464 19.24 -3.93 -3.03
N ILE A 465 18.43 -3.04 -2.45
CA ILE A 465 17.43 -2.22 -3.14
C ILE A 465 17.76 -0.75 -2.92
N ASN A 466 17.95 0.00 -3.99
CA ASN A 466 17.96 1.46 -3.95
C ASN A 466 16.53 1.99 -4.09
N ALA A 467 16.04 2.68 -3.06
CA ALA A 467 14.68 3.25 -3.02
C ALA A 467 14.61 4.68 -3.60
N THR A 468 15.71 5.20 -4.17
CA THR A 468 15.85 6.61 -4.57
C THR A 468 16.19 6.80 -6.05
N GLU A 469 15.99 8.02 -6.53
CA GLU A 469 16.39 8.47 -7.87
C GLU A 469 17.89 8.81 -7.98
N GLN A 470 18.67 8.59 -6.92
CA GLN A 470 20.11 8.87 -6.87
C GLN A 470 20.90 7.58 -6.72
N ALA A 471 22.12 7.55 -7.25
CA ALA A 471 23.02 6.44 -7.00
C ALA A 471 23.36 6.36 -5.50
N GLN A 472 23.42 5.16 -4.97
CA GLN A 472 23.65 4.87 -3.54
C GLN A 472 24.78 3.86 -3.37
N SER A 473 25.37 3.81 -2.17
CA SER A 473 26.35 2.81 -1.79
C SER A 473 26.09 2.34 -0.36
N VAL A 474 26.14 1.04 -0.12
CA VAL A 474 25.84 0.44 1.19
C VAL A 474 26.79 -0.69 1.52
N LEU A 475 27.12 -0.84 2.81
CA LEU A 475 27.88 -1.95 3.36
C LEU A 475 26.94 -3.04 3.88
N ILE A 476 27.04 -4.24 3.33
CA ILE A 476 26.27 -5.41 3.74
C ILE A 476 27.18 -6.66 3.74
N ALA A 477 27.14 -7.46 4.80
CA ALA A 477 27.95 -8.67 4.94
C ALA A 477 29.46 -8.45 4.64
N GLY A 478 30.00 -7.30 5.03
CA GLY A 478 31.41 -6.91 4.82
C GLY A 478 31.76 -6.51 3.38
N ARG A 479 30.76 -6.28 2.51
CA ARG A 479 30.92 -5.86 1.12
C ARG A 479 30.26 -4.53 0.87
N THR A 480 30.94 -3.65 0.14
CA THR A 480 30.32 -2.44 -0.38
C THR A 480 29.58 -2.79 -1.69
N VAL A 481 28.32 -2.34 -1.78
CA VAL A 481 27.45 -2.52 -2.95
C VAL A 481 27.04 -1.15 -3.46
N ASP A 482 27.38 -0.86 -4.71
CA ASP A 482 26.96 0.35 -5.40
C ASP A 482 25.68 0.08 -6.20
N LEU A 483 24.74 1.00 -6.16
CA LEU A 483 23.42 0.84 -6.76
C LEU A 483 23.05 2.09 -7.58
N ASP A 484 22.71 1.86 -8.84
CA ASP A 484 22.06 2.87 -9.66
C ASP A 484 20.67 3.23 -9.13
N PRO A 485 20.04 4.33 -9.58
CA PRO A 485 18.67 4.70 -9.20
C PRO A 485 17.68 3.56 -9.37
N TYR A 486 16.92 3.26 -8.30
CA TYR A 486 15.90 2.18 -8.26
C TYR A 486 16.43 0.80 -8.64
N ALA A 487 17.75 0.57 -8.61
CA ALA A 487 18.36 -0.72 -8.92
C ALA A 487 18.19 -1.74 -7.80
N ILE A 488 18.15 -3.00 -8.19
CA ILE A 488 18.27 -4.15 -7.29
C ILE A 488 19.55 -4.90 -7.66
N VAL A 489 20.46 -5.05 -6.72
CA VAL A 489 21.70 -5.82 -6.88
C VAL A 489 21.64 -7.05 -6.01
N THR A 490 21.93 -8.21 -6.57
CA THR A 490 21.93 -9.48 -5.82
C THR A 490 23.33 -9.88 -5.40
N ILE A 491 23.48 -10.23 -4.10
CA ILE A 491 24.74 -10.77 -3.57
C ILE A 491 24.48 -11.98 -2.67
N PRO A 492 25.37 -12.99 -2.64
CA PRO A 492 25.30 -14.08 -1.67
C PRO A 492 25.71 -13.57 -0.28
N VAL A 493 24.88 -13.89 0.75
CA VAL A 493 25.15 -13.49 2.14
C VAL A 493 25.30 -14.69 3.10
N GLY A 494 25.30 -15.92 2.57
CA GLY A 494 25.40 -17.16 3.34
C GLY A 494 24.13 -17.48 4.16
N GLY A 495 24.00 -18.75 4.55
CA GLY A 495 22.99 -19.18 5.52
C GLY A 495 23.37 -18.72 6.93
N PRO A 496 22.48 -18.93 7.95
CA PRO A 496 22.83 -18.75 9.35
C PRO A 496 24.03 -19.62 9.71
N ALA A 497 24.93 -19.06 10.53
CA ALA A 497 26.16 -19.73 10.96
C ALA A 497 25.86 -20.95 11.85
#